data_55898777bddb717830fdb0e1c46604d0
#
_entry.id   55898777bddb717830fdb0e1c46604d0
#
_cell.length_a   1.000
_cell.length_b   1.000
_cell.length_c   1.000
_cell.angle_alpha   90.00
_cell.angle_beta   90.00
_cell.angle_gamma   90.00
#
_symmetry.space_group_name_H-M   'P 1'
#
loop_
_entity.id
_entity.type
_entity.pdbx_description
1 polymer ?
#
loop_
_entity_poly.entity_id
_entity_poly.type
_entity_poly.pdbx_seq_one_letter_code
_entity_poly.pdbx_strand_id
1 'polypeptide(L)'
;LMLQHIRQRAGGDTLQYAVLGRPIHFQGIDGAQGDDRAEAILRAAAASVGFKDIQFAYEPVAAAIEYERTLSSEQKVLVVDIGGGTSDISLVRLGPQLRQQSCRTADLLGHAGRRIGGVDMDIKLAIYGLMPALGRGTLAHTGRPLPSALFSDAVNIIDIQAQENFYQKATAKTIATLIADAQQPLLVERLLTLYRHHLSYYLVQQAEQAKIELASAAEHQVSLARLDANLAMDLTADTLSQAIYVELNGIRKLVQDCLQSAGSAPDQIFLTGGASAAAGVVGVLQQVLPDTPIMRGDRFGSVGKGLCSIANQLYQ
;
A
#
# COMPACT_ATOMS: atom_id res chain seq x y z
N LEU A 1 14.04 -18.93 1.62
CA LEU A 1 14.51 -18.27 2.87
C LEU A 1 13.36 -17.86 3.78
N MET A 2 12.39 -17.02 3.33
CA MET A 2 11.30 -16.50 4.17
C MET A 2 10.40 -17.62 4.72
N LEU A 3 9.84 -18.48 3.85
CA LEU A 3 9.00 -19.61 4.27
C LEU A 3 9.75 -20.58 5.19
N GLN A 4 11.03 -20.82 4.95
CA GLN A 4 11.88 -21.64 5.81
C GLN A 4 12.01 -21.04 7.22
N HIS A 5 12.25 -19.72 7.29
CA HIS A 5 12.36 -19.00 8.56
C HIS A 5 11.04 -19.01 9.34
N ILE A 6 9.91 -18.79 8.64
CA ILE A 6 8.57 -18.87 9.24
C ILE A 6 8.33 -20.26 9.80
N ARG A 7 8.57 -21.32 9.02
CA ARG A 7 8.39 -22.71 9.43
C ARG A 7 9.22 -23.06 10.66
N GLN A 8 10.50 -22.67 10.67
CA GLN A 8 11.39 -22.91 11.80
C GLN A 8 10.90 -22.24 13.10
N ARG A 9 10.41 -21.00 13.01
CA ARG A 9 9.89 -20.27 14.18
C ARG A 9 8.55 -20.80 14.68
N ALA A 10 7.71 -21.33 13.78
CA ALA A 10 6.35 -21.74 14.11
C ALA A 10 6.23 -23.20 14.63
N GLY A 11 7.29 -24.01 14.58
CA GLY A 11 7.23 -25.39 15.06
C GLY A 11 8.15 -26.37 14.31
N GLY A 12 8.92 -25.88 13.35
CA GLY A 12 9.91 -26.68 12.63
C GLY A 12 9.31 -27.83 11.82
N ASP A 13 9.88 -29.00 11.95
CA ASP A 13 9.51 -30.19 11.18
C ASP A 13 8.15 -30.80 11.56
N THR A 14 7.54 -30.39 12.66
CA THR A 14 6.21 -30.82 13.06
C THR A 14 5.12 -30.21 12.18
N LEU A 15 5.36 -29.06 11.54
CA LEU A 15 4.44 -28.39 10.65
C LEU A 15 4.51 -29.00 9.24
N GLN A 16 3.47 -29.74 8.87
CA GLN A 16 3.36 -30.42 7.58
C GLN A 16 2.34 -29.77 6.65
N TYR A 17 1.44 -28.95 7.19
CA TYR A 17 0.31 -28.36 6.46
C TYR A 17 0.44 -26.84 6.45
N ALA A 18 -0.02 -26.20 5.35
CA ALA A 18 -0.03 -24.78 5.24
C ALA A 18 -1.23 -24.25 4.43
N VAL A 19 -1.83 -23.17 4.90
CA VAL A 19 -2.73 -22.34 4.10
C VAL A 19 -2.01 -21.05 3.77
N LEU A 20 -1.87 -20.79 2.47
CA LEU A 20 -1.22 -19.59 1.95
C LEU A 20 -2.29 -18.61 1.45
N GLY A 21 -2.17 -17.35 1.84
CA GLY A 21 -2.95 -16.28 1.23
C GLY A 21 -2.53 -16.06 -0.23
N ARG A 22 -3.51 -15.79 -1.07
CA ARG A 22 -3.28 -15.30 -2.42
C ARG A 22 -4.19 -14.12 -2.74
N PRO A 23 -3.72 -13.13 -3.50
CA PRO A 23 -4.62 -12.16 -4.09
C PRO A 23 -5.56 -12.85 -5.08
N ILE A 24 -6.63 -12.18 -5.48
CA ILE A 24 -7.54 -12.70 -6.50
C ILE A 24 -6.81 -12.82 -7.83
N HIS A 25 -6.04 -11.79 -8.18
CA HIS A 25 -5.12 -11.79 -9.31
C HIS A 25 -3.73 -11.38 -8.85
N PHE A 26 -2.73 -12.21 -9.14
CA PHE A 26 -1.34 -11.79 -8.98
C PHE A 26 -1.02 -10.69 -9.98
N GLN A 27 -0.29 -9.69 -9.55
CA GLN A 27 0.12 -8.58 -10.41
C GLN A 27 1.12 -9.05 -11.46
N GLY A 28 0.68 -9.17 -12.70
CA GLY A 28 1.51 -9.62 -13.83
C GLY A 28 0.86 -9.33 -15.17
N ILE A 29 1.60 -9.56 -16.25
CA ILE A 29 1.19 -9.24 -17.61
C ILE A 29 0.26 -10.33 -18.19
N ASP A 30 0.30 -11.54 -17.63
CA ASP A 30 -0.25 -12.75 -18.28
C ASP A 30 -1.67 -13.14 -17.79
N GLY A 31 -2.37 -12.28 -17.05
CA GLY A 31 -3.75 -12.55 -16.58
C GLY A 31 -3.88 -13.89 -15.83
N ALA A 32 -4.90 -14.69 -16.16
CA ALA A 32 -5.17 -15.95 -15.48
C ALA A 32 -4.01 -16.97 -15.58
N GLN A 33 -3.27 -17.02 -16.68
CA GLN A 33 -2.09 -17.88 -16.80
C GLN A 33 -0.95 -17.42 -15.86
N GLY A 34 -0.83 -16.11 -15.64
CA GLY A 34 0.07 -15.54 -14.65
C GLY A 34 -0.29 -15.94 -13.23
N ASP A 35 -1.57 -15.98 -12.91
CA ASP A 35 -2.08 -16.41 -11.60
C ASP A 35 -1.73 -17.88 -11.31
N ASP A 36 -2.00 -18.80 -12.25
CA ASP A 36 -1.67 -20.22 -12.12
C ASP A 36 -0.17 -20.43 -11.94
N ARG A 37 0.64 -19.70 -12.69
CA ARG A 37 2.10 -19.76 -12.61
C ARG A 37 2.62 -19.26 -11.27
N ALA A 38 2.09 -18.15 -10.76
CA ALA A 38 2.48 -17.59 -9.47
C ALA A 38 2.09 -18.54 -8.32
N GLU A 39 0.89 -19.13 -8.38
CA GLU A 39 0.47 -20.14 -7.41
C GLU A 39 1.36 -21.38 -7.45
N ALA A 40 1.70 -21.88 -8.63
CA ALA A 40 2.61 -23.02 -8.79
C ALA A 40 4.01 -22.73 -8.21
N ILE A 41 4.54 -21.53 -8.39
CA ILE A 41 5.83 -21.11 -7.81
C ILE A 41 5.75 -21.08 -6.27
N LEU A 42 4.69 -20.50 -5.70
CA LEU A 42 4.51 -20.45 -4.25
C LEU A 42 4.34 -21.85 -3.66
N ARG A 43 3.57 -22.71 -4.32
CA ARG A 43 3.39 -24.11 -3.93
C ARG A 43 4.72 -24.89 -3.95
N ALA A 44 5.50 -24.74 -5.02
CA ALA A 44 6.84 -25.34 -5.13
C ALA A 44 7.79 -24.82 -4.05
N ALA A 45 7.78 -23.52 -3.77
CA ALA A 45 8.58 -22.92 -2.71
C ALA A 45 8.18 -23.44 -1.31
N ALA A 46 6.89 -23.58 -1.02
CA ALA A 46 6.42 -24.15 0.25
C ALA A 46 6.77 -25.64 0.38
N ALA A 47 6.60 -26.41 -0.69
CA ALA A 47 7.00 -27.83 -0.72
C ALA A 47 8.50 -28.01 -0.50
N SER A 48 9.35 -27.14 -1.10
CA SER A 48 10.81 -27.21 -0.96
C SER A 48 11.30 -26.99 0.46
N VAL A 49 10.53 -26.34 1.32
CA VAL A 49 10.85 -26.15 2.74
C VAL A 49 10.17 -27.17 3.66
N GLY A 50 9.46 -28.17 3.09
CA GLY A 50 8.96 -29.37 3.80
C GLY A 50 7.49 -29.32 4.19
N PHE A 51 6.66 -28.41 3.64
CA PHE A 51 5.22 -28.57 3.73
C PHE A 51 4.74 -29.65 2.77
N LYS A 52 3.84 -30.53 3.23
CA LYS A 52 3.34 -31.68 2.48
C LYS A 52 1.99 -31.40 1.80
N ASP A 53 1.09 -30.71 2.49
CA ASP A 53 -0.17 -30.25 1.96
C ASP A 53 -0.25 -28.72 2.04
N ILE A 54 -0.55 -28.10 0.91
CA ILE A 54 -0.52 -26.65 0.73
C ILE A 54 -1.84 -26.25 0.06
N GLN A 55 -2.66 -25.52 0.80
CA GLN A 55 -3.90 -24.95 0.30
C GLN A 55 -3.77 -23.44 0.11
N PHE A 56 -4.56 -22.87 -0.79
CA PHE A 56 -4.61 -21.43 -1.02
C PHE A 56 -6.00 -20.90 -0.65
N ALA A 57 -6.01 -19.70 -0.06
CA ALA A 57 -7.23 -18.98 0.21
C ALA A 57 -7.11 -17.53 -0.29
N TYR A 58 -8.20 -16.98 -0.80
CA TYR A 58 -8.24 -15.58 -1.20
C TYR A 58 -8.09 -14.68 0.02
N GLU A 59 -7.14 -13.76 -0.05
CA GLU A 59 -6.84 -12.81 1.03
C GLU A 59 -8.06 -11.98 1.46
N PRO A 60 -8.91 -11.44 0.55
CA PRO A 60 -10.11 -10.70 0.96
C PRO A 60 -11.14 -11.57 1.69
N VAL A 61 -11.27 -12.86 1.32
CA VAL A 61 -12.12 -13.80 2.06
C VAL A 61 -11.54 -14.04 3.45
N ALA A 62 -10.23 -14.35 3.53
CA ALA A 62 -9.55 -14.54 4.79
C ALA A 62 -9.67 -13.30 5.70
N ALA A 63 -9.46 -12.10 5.17
CA ALA A 63 -9.59 -10.85 5.93
C ALA A 63 -10.98 -10.68 6.57
N ALA A 64 -12.03 -11.16 5.90
CA ALA A 64 -13.41 -11.00 6.34
C ALA A 64 -13.94 -12.15 7.21
N ILE A 65 -13.20 -13.23 7.41
CA ILE A 65 -13.66 -14.42 8.18
C ILE A 65 -14.00 -14.08 9.63
N GLU A 66 -13.20 -13.26 10.29
CA GLU A 66 -13.49 -12.86 11.67
C GLU A 66 -14.80 -12.06 11.74
N TYR A 67 -15.06 -11.21 10.76
CA TYR A 67 -16.33 -10.50 10.65
C TYR A 67 -17.48 -11.46 10.35
N GLU A 68 -17.30 -12.42 9.45
CA GLU A 68 -18.32 -13.43 9.12
C GLU A 68 -18.81 -14.19 10.36
N ARG A 69 -17.95 -14.42 11.36
CA ARG A 69 -18.32 -15.07 12.62
C ARG A 69 -19.36 -14.31 13.42
N THR A 70 -19.43 -13.00 13.25
CA THR A 70 -20.40 -12.15 13.95
C THR A 70 -21.75 -12.07 13.26
N LEU A 71 -21.86 -12.54 12.02
CA LEU A 71 -23.07 -12.43 11.22
C LEU A 71 -24.13 -13.45 11.65
N SER A 72 -25.38 -13.00 11.72
CA SER A 72 -26.57 -13.83 11.93
C SER A 72 -27.33 -14.15 10.63
N SER A 73 -27.04 -13.43 9.54
CA SER A 73 -27.61 -13.61 8.21
C SER A 73 -26.56 -13.40 7.12
N GLU A 74 -26.90 -13.78 5.90
CA GLU A 74 -26.05 -13.53 4.74
C GLU A 74 -25.95 -12.02 4.45
N GLN A 75 -24.76 -11.54 4.14
CA GLN A 75 -24.44 -10.15 3.74
C GLN A 75 -23.45 -10.13 2.58
N LYS A 76 -23.56 -9.10 1.75
CA LYS A 76 -22.56 -8.74 0.75
C LYS A 76 -21.63 -7.69 1.36
N VAL A 77 -20.39 -8.04 1.53
CA VAL A 77 -19.40 -7.20 2.20
C VAL A 77 -18.35 -6.73 1.19
N LEU A 78 -18.21 -5.42 1.05
CA LEU A 78 -17.13 -4.82 0.27
C LEU A 78 -15.86 -4.79 1.12
N VAL A 79 -14.97 -5.72 0.88
CA VAL A 79 -13.64 -5.74 1.50
C VAL A 79 -12.74 -4.76 0.76
N VAL A 80 -12.26 -3.75 1.47
CA VAL A 80 -11.35 -2.72 0.96
C VAL A 80 -10.04 -2.91 1.68
N ASP A 81 -9.07 -3.51 1.00
CA ASP A 81 -7.72 -3.74 1.52
C ASP A 81 -6.75 -2.76 0.85
N ILE A 82 -6.19 -1.83 1.65
CA ILE A 82 -5.19 -0.88 1.18
C ILE A 82 -3.88 -1.16 1.89
N GLY A 83 -3.02 -1.91 1.22
CA GLY A 83 -1.70 -2.30 1.70
C GLY A 83 -0.63 -1.22 1.46
N GLY A 84 0.63 -1.60 1.67
CA GLY A 84 1.78 -0.72 1.40
C GLY A 84 1.99 -0.44 -0.08
N GLY A 85 1.77 -1.41 -0.95
CA GLY A 85 2.03 -1.31 -2.39
C GLY A 85 0.85 -1.62 -3.30
N THR A 86 -0.27 -2.13 -2.77
CA THR A 86 -1.46 -2.49 -3.55
C THR A 86 -2.73 -2.05 -2.84
N SER A 87 -3.78 -1.88 -3.63
CA SER A 87 -5.16 -1.73 -3.15
C SER A 87 -6.00 -2.77 -3.87
N ASP A 88 -6.68 -3.60 -3.08
CA ASP A 88 -7.53 -4.69 -3.53
C ASP A 88 -8.94 -4.50 -2.97
N ILE A 89 -9.91 -4.40 -3.88
CA ILE A 89 -11.33 -4.19 -3.57
C ILE A 89 -12.10 -5.41 -4.03
N SER A 90 -12.86 -6.02 -3.12
CA SER A 90 -13.58 -7.25 -3.42
C SER A 90 -14.96 -7.24 -2.80
N LEU A 91 -16.00 -7.54 -3.56
CA LEU A 91 -17.33 -7.78 -3.03
C LEU A 91 -17.49 -9.27 -2.75
N VAL A 92 -17.65 -9.62 -1.49
CA VAL A 92 -17.69 -11.00 -1.01
C VAL A 92 -19.03 -11.26 -0.32
N ARG A 93 -19.63 -12.41 -0.60
CA ARG A 93 -20.79 -12.92 0.11
C ARG A 93 -20.33 -13.66 1.37
N LEU A 94 -20.82 -13.24 2.52
CA LEU A 94 -20.49 -13.78 3.83
C LEU A 94 -21.76 -14.18 4.58
N GLY A 95 -21.71 -15.24 5.39
CA GLY A 95 -22.85 -15.62 6.20
C GLY A 95 -22.67 -16.93 6.95
N PRO A 96 -23.56 -17.22 7.93
CA PRO A 96 -23.44 -18.40 8.79
C PRO A 96 -23.35 -19.73 8.05
N GLN A 97 -24.10 -19.86 6.94
CA GLN A 97 -24.15 -21.10 6.15
C GLN A 97 -22.92 -21.30 5.25
N LEU A 98 -22.16 -20.23 5.02
CA LEU A 98 -20.97 -20.25 4.17
C LEU A 98 -19.70 -20.62 4.94
N ARG A 99 -19.74 -20.52 6.27
CA ARG A 99 -18.56 -20.72 7.16
C ARG A 99 -17.91 -22.10 7.02
N GLN A 100 -18.70 -23.13 6.69
CA GLN A 100 -18.21 -24.51 6.59
C GLN A 100 -17.81 -24.91 5.17
N GLN A 101 -17.94 -24.01 4.19
CA GLN A 101 -17.58 -24.30 2.82
C GLN A 101 -16.07 -24.21 2.64
N SER A 102 -15.45 -25.27 2.13
CA SER A 102 -14.03 -25.32 1.82
C SER A 102 -13.65 -24.52 0.58
N CYS A 103 -14.57 -24.38 -0.40
CA CYS A 103 -14.36 -23.60 -1.61
C CYS A 103 -15.26 -22.36 -1.60
N ARG A 104 -14.65 -21.18 -1.54
CA ARG A 104 -15.33 -19.88 -1.43
C ARG A 104 -15.25 -19.05 -2.71
N THR A 105 -14.85 -19.65 -3.84
CA THR A 105 -14.68 -18.91 -5.11
C THR A 105 -16.00 -18.32 -5.61
N ALA A 106 -17.12 -19.04 -5.43
CA ALA A 106 -18.45 -18.56 -5.82
C ALA A 106 -18.98 -17.41 -4.95
N ASP A 107 -18.36 -17.17 -3.80
CA ASP A 107 -18.75 -16.08 -2.89
C ASP A 107 -18.09 -14.75 -3.26
N LEU A 108 -17.10 -14.76 -4.13
CA LEU A 108 -16.50 -13.58 -4.72
C LEU A 108 -17.40 -13.06 -5.85
N LEU A 109 -18.13 -11.98 -5.59
CA LEU A 109 -19.10 -11.42 -6.53
C LEU A 109 -18.48 -10.43 -7.53
N GLY A 110 -17.43 -9.75 -7.12
CA GLY A 110 -16.67 -8.79 -7.94
C GLY A 110 -15.33 -8.44 -7.33
N HIS A 111 -14.42 -8.02 -8.17
CA HIS A 111 -13.07 -7.65 -7.76
C HIS A 111 -12.48 -6.56 -8.66
N ALA A 112 -11.68 -5.69 -8.06
CA ALA A 112 -10.78 -4.78 -8.75
C ALA A 112 -9.54 -4.55 -7.91
N GLY A 113 -8.35 -4.65 -8.49
CA GLY A 113 -7.09 -4.46 -7.81
C GLY A 113 -6.13 -3.59 -8.64
N ARG A 114 -5.29 -2.85 -7.95
CA ARG A 114 -4.29 -2.00 -8.58
C ARG A 114 -3.06 -1.83 -7.70
N ARG A 115 -1.93 -1.59 -8.37
CA ARG A 115 -0.68 -1.23 -7.71
C ARG A 115 -0.70 0.24 -7.30
N ILE A 116 -1.48 0.54 -6.28
CA ILE A 116 -1.55 1.83 -5.57
C ILE A 116 -1.60 1.48 -4.09
N GLY A 117 -0.67 1.99 -3.29
CA GLY A 117 -0.63 1.66 -1.88
C GLY A 117 -0.11 2.81 -1.02
N GLY A 118 0.14 2.50 0.25
CA GLY A 118 0.62 3.48 1.22
C GLY A 118 1.95 4.12 0.84
N VAL A 119 2.86 3.36 0.22
CA VAL A 119 4.17 3.88 -0.19
C VAL A 119 4.04 4.89 -1.33
N ASP A 120 3.08 4.71 -2.24
CA ASP A 120 2.80 5.71 -3.28
C ASP A 120 2.36 7.03 -2.64
N MET A 121 1.48 6.96 -1.62
CA MET A 121 1.05 8.13 -0.85
C MET A 121 2.23 8.80 -0.12
N ASP A 122 3.15 8.02 0.46
CA ASP A 122 4.34 8.54 1.14
C ASP A 122 5.26 9.27 0.17
N ILE A 123 5.51 8.70 -1.00
CA ILE A 123 6.29 9.31 -2.07
C ILE A 123 5.64 10.62 -2.53
N LYS A 124 4.32 10.65 -2.70
CA LYS A 124 3.61 11.88 -3.08
C LYS A 124 3.69 12.95 -2.01
N LEU A 125 3.51 12.57 -0.74
CA LEU A 125 3.67 13.51 0.37
C LEU A 125 5.11 14.02 0.47
N ALA A 126 6.12 13.16 0.26
CA ALA A 126 7.52 13.60 0.18
C ALA A 126 7.74 14.60 -0.95
N ILE A 127 7.18 14.33 -2.16
CA ILE A 127 7.32 15.21 -3.34
C ILE A 127 6.65 16.56 -3.11
N TYR A 128 5.42 16.59 -2.61
CA TYR A 128 4.64 17.81 -2.51
C TYR A 128 4.82 18.55 -1.19
N GLY A 129 5.04 17.83 -0.09
CA GLY A 129 5.16 18.39 1.26
C GLY A 129 6.60 18.68 1.70
N LEU A 130 7.57 17.81 1.38
CA LEU A 130 8.93 17.93 1.90
C LEU A 130 9.94 18.43 0.86
N MET A 131 9.84 18.01 -0.41
CA MET A 131 10.76 18.42 -1.47
C MET A 131 10.82 19.94 -1.77
N PRO A 132 9.77 20.74 -1.52
CA PRO A 132 9.91 22.21 -1.61
C PRO A 132 11.04 22.76 -0.73
N ALA A 133 11.29 22.20 0.46
CA ALA A 133 12.40 22.57 1.32
C ALA A 133 13.79 22.21 0.75
N LEU A 134 13.83 21.35 -0.27
CA LEU A 134 15.03 20.93 -0.99
C LEU A 134 15.13 21.60 -2.38
N GLY A 135 14.30 22.61 -2.67
CA GLY A 135 14.36 23.42 -3.89
C GLY A 135 13.40 23.00 -5.00
N ARG A 136 12.51 22.00 -4.80
CA ARG A 136 11.48 21.67 -5.76
C ARG A 136 10.52 22.86 -5.93
N GLY A 137 10.34 23.31 -7.18
CA GLY A 137 9.49 24.46 -7.49
C GLY A 137 10.19 25.81 -7.43
N THR A 138 11.45 25.89 -6.95
CA THR A 138 12.21 27.13 -7.05
C THR A 138 12.54 27.47 -8.51
N LEU A 139 12.77 28.74 -8.78
CA LEU A 139 13.08 29.24 -10.12
C LEU A 139 14.60 29.33 -10.32
N ALA A 140 15.03 29.12 -11.54
CA ALA A 140 16.36 29.52 -12.01
C ALA A 140 16.44 31.05 -12.15
N HIS A 141 17.66 31.60 -12.24
CA HIS A 141 17.84 33.01 -12.51
C HIS A 141 17.20 33.48 -13.81
N THR A 142 16.97 32.58 -14.75
CA THR A 142 16.21 32.81 -15.99
C THR A 142 14.70 33.00 -15.79
N GLY A 143 14.19 32.78 -14.56
CA GLY A 143 12.76 32.79 -14.23
C GLY A 143 12.02 31.48 -14.58
N ARG A 144 12.70 30.46 -15.09
CA ARG A 144 12.09 29.13 -15.38
C ARG A 144 12.18 28.25 -14.14
N PRO A 145 11.16 27.37 -13.89
CA PRO A 145 11.24 26.38 -12.82
C PRO A 145 12.43 25.42 -13.03
N LEU A 146 13.07 25.02 -11.95
CA LEU A 146 14.07 23.95 -11.98
C LEU A 146 13.42 22.63 -12.44
N PRO A 147 14.17 21.72 -13.13
CA PRO A 147 13.64 20.44 -13.62
C PRO A 147 13.06 19.60 -12.49
N SER A 148 11.80 19.20 -12.59
CA SER A 148 11.10 18.46 -11.53
C SER A 148 11.47 16.97 -11.45
N ALA A 149 11.95 16.36 -12.56
CA ALA A 149 12.26 14.94 -12.63
C ALA A 149 13.28 14.50 -11.57
N LEU A 150 14.36 15.28 -11.39
CA LEU A 150 15.40 14.99 -10.43
C LEU A 150 14.88 14.88 -8.98
N PHE A 151 13.94 15.77 -8.61
CA PHE A 151 13.32 15.76 -7.28
C PHE A 151 12.37 14.57 -7.11
N SER A 152 11.71 14.13 -8.19
CA SER A 152 10.83 12.96 -8.18
C SER A 152 11.66 11.68 -8.07
N ASP A 153 12.75 11.54 -8.85
CA ASP A 153 13.63 10.39 -8.81
C ASP A 153 14.27 10.21 -7.43
N ALA A 154 14.59 11.33 -6.76
CA ALA A 154 15.18 11.33 -5.43
C ALA A 154 14.35 10.62 -4.37
N VAL A 155 13.03 10.57 -4.49
CA VAL A 155 12.12 9.94 -3.51
C VAL A 155 11.32 8.77 -4.07
N ASN A 156 11.44 8.45 -5.35
CA ASN A 156 10.76 7.29 -5.93
C ASN A 156 11.48 5.99 -5.57
N ILE A 157 11.39 5.61 -4.29
CA ILE A 157 12.15 4.48 -3.70
C ILE A 157 11.66 3.10 -4.16
N ILE A 158 10.49 3.02 -4.80
CA ILE A 158 9.93 1.77 -5.34
C ILE A 158 10.30 1.53 -6.79
N ASP A 159 10.88 2.52 -7.46
CA ASP A 159 11.37 2.43 -8.83
C ASP A 159 12.90 2.36 -8.83
N ILE A 160 13.41 1.16 -9.12
CA ILE A 160 14.86 0.88 -9.13
C ILE A 160 15.56 1.79 -10.14
N GLN A 161 14.97 2.00 -11.33
CA GLN A 161 15.57 2.84 -12.36
C GLN A 161 15.64 4.32 -11.93
N ALA A 162 14.60 4.83 -11.27
CA ALA A 162 14.60 6.19 -10.72
C ALA A 162 15.71 6.37 -9.68
N GLN A 163 15.87 5.38 -8.77
CA GLN A 163 16.94 5.40 -7.77
C GLN A 163 18.33 5.29 -8.40
N GLU A 164 18.53 4.41 -9.38
CA GLU A 164 19.79 4.31 -10.14
C GLU A 164 20.08 5.63 -10.84
N ASN A 165 19.12 6.24 -11.52
CA ASN A 165 19.27 7.54 -12.19
C ASN A 165 19.66 8.63 -11.20
N PHE A 166 18.99 8.70 -10.05
CA PHE A 166 19.29 9.71 -9.04
C PHE A 166 20.70 9.55 -8.44
N TYR A 167 21.14 8.33 -8.17
CA TYR A 167 22.45 8.09 -7.53
C TYR A 167 23.61 7.90 -8.52
N GLN A 168 23.44 8.21 -9.80
CA GLN A 168 24.55 8.25 -10.76
C GLN A 168 25.58 9.32 -10.42
N LYS A 169 26.86 9.08 -10.70
CA LYS A 169 27.94 10.06 -10.46
C LYS A 169 27.70 11.40 -11.15
N ALA A 170 27.05 11.39 -12.32
CA ALA A 170 26.70 12.60 -13.06
C ALA A 170 25.72 13.50 -12.32
N THR A 171 24.83 12.93 -11.49
CA THR A 171 23.79 13.66 -10.76
C THR A 171 24.37 14.70 -9.81
N ALA A 172 25.47 14.41 -9.14
CA ALA A 172 26.15 15.40 -8.28
C ALA A 172 26.55 16.68 -9.05
N LYS A 173 27.04 16.52 -10.28
CA LYS A 173 27.37 17.65 -11.16
C LYS A 173 26.13 18.41 -11.60
N THR A 174 25.07 17.67 -11.94
CA THR A 174 23.77 18.27 -12.29
C THR A 174 23.23 19.10 -11.13
N ILE A 175 23.23 18.56 -9.90
CA ILE A 175 22.78 19.30 -8.70
C ILE A 175 23.64 20.53 -8.47
N ALA A 176 24.96 20.43 -8.62
CA ALA A 176 25.87 21.60 -8.49
C ALA A 176 25.55 22.70 -9.52
N THR A 177 25.21 22.32 -10.75
CA THR A 177 24.75 23.28 -11.77
C THR A 177 23.43 23.93 -11.36
N LEU A 178 22.46 23.14 -10.83
CA LEU A 178 21.19 23.69 -10.36
C LEU A 178 21.37 24.64 -9.16
N ILE A 179 22.31 24.38 -8.25
CA ILE A 179 22.63 25.28 -7.14
C ILE A 179 23.10 26.63 -7.69
N ALA A 180 24.02 26.61 -8.67
CA ALA A 180 24.55 27.86 -9.26
C ALA A 180 23.47 28.63 -10.05
N ASP A 181 22.47 27.96 -10.59
CA ASP A 181 21.41 28.55 -11.42
C ASP A 181 20.16 28.95 -10.63
N ALA A 182 19.99 28.44 -9.42
CA ALA A 182 18.79 28.64 -8.61
C ALA A 182 18.73 30.03 -7.97
N GLN A 183 17.55 30.66 -7.95
CA GLN A 183 17.29 31.87 -7.17
C GLN A 183 17.40 31.63 -5.65
N GLN A 184 17.22 30.39 -5.21
CA GLN A 184 17.30 29.96 -3.80
C GLN A 184 18.29 28.79 -3.66
N PRO A 185 19.61 29.02 -3.79
CA PRO A 185 20.63 27.96 -3.83
C PRO A 185 20.68 27.13 -2.56
N LEU A 186 20.46 27.72 -1.38
CA LEU A 186 20.45 27.00 -0.09
C LEU A 186 19.43 25.87 -0.02
N LEU A 187 18.29 25.99 -0.70
CA LEU A 187 17.31 24.89 -0.77
C LEU A 187 17.88 23.72 -1.59
N VAL A 188 18.51 24.01 -2.72
CA VAL A 188 19.07 22.98 -3.61
C VAL A 188 20.33 22.34 -3.01
N GLU A 189 21.06 23.01 -2.14
CA GLU A 189 22.16 22.41 -1.36
C GLU A 189 21.69 21.27 -0.46
N ARG A 190 20.47 21.34 0.07
CA ARG A 190 19.85 20.24 0.84
C ARG A 190 19.58 19.03 -0.03
N LEU A 191 19.25 19.20 -1.33
CA LEU A 191 19.16 18.08 -2.28
C LEU A 191 20.53 17.43 -2.50
N LEU A 192 21.61 18.21 -2.53
CA LEU A 192 22.97 17.68 -2.60
C LEU A 192 23.33 16.87 -1.34
N THR A 193 22.90 17.34 -0.17
CA THR A 193 23.05 16.63 1.11
C THR A 193 22.30 15.29 1.07
N LEU A 194 21.04 15.30 0.60
CA LEU A 194 20.24 14.07 0.41
C LEU A 194 20.96 13.07 -0.51
N TYR A 195 21.48 13.55 -1.65
CA TYR A 195 22.24 12.73 -2.60
C TYR A 195 23.51 12.14 -1.94
N ARG A 196 24.34 12.96 -1.33
CA ARG A 196 25.65 12.54 -0.76
C ARG A 196 25.52 11.52 0.36
N HIS A 197 24.49 11.64 1.17
CA HIS A 197 24.26 10.81 2.35
C HIS A 197 23.22 9.70 2.13
N HIS A 198 22.77 9.49 0.87
CA HIS A 198 21.79 8.48 0.51
C HIS A 198 20.52 8.52 1.37
N LEU A 199 19.91 9.71 1.51
CA LEU A 199 18.79 9.96 2.40
C LEU A 199 17.38 9.81 1.75
N SER A 200 17.25 9.23 0.55
CA SER A 200 15.96 9.01 -0.12
C SER A 200 14.96 8.28 0.78
N TYR A 201 15.35 7.12 1.31
CA TYR A 201 14.51 6.34 2.22
C TYR A 201 14.18 7.09 3.51
N TYR A 202 15.14 7.82 4.08
CA TYR A 202 14.89 8.67 5.25
C TYR A 202 13.80 9.69 4.97
N LEU A 203 13.86 10.40 3.83
CA LEU A 203 12.87 11.43 3.50
C LEU A 203 11.47 10.85 3.31
N VAL A 204 11.36 9.69 2.63
CA VAL A 204 10.07 8.99 2.46
C VAL A 204 9.55 8.45 3.79
N GLN A 205 10.43 7.96 4.68
CA GLN A 205 10.04 7.53 6.02
C GLN A 205 9.49 8.70 6.86
N GLN A 206 10.07 9.91 6.73
CA GLN A 206 9.51 11.10 7.38
C GLN A 206 8.11 11.45 6.83
N ALA A 207 7.88 11.28 5.54
CA ALA A 207 6.57 11.46 4.93
C ALA A 207 5.57 10.38 5.38
N GLU A 208 5.99 9.11 5.50
CA GLU A 208 5.16 8.03 6.06
C GLU A 208 4.71 8.36 7.47
N GLN A 209 5.63 8.76 8.35
CA GLN A 209 5.29 9.15 9.72
C GLN A 209 4.30 10.31 9.72
N ALA A 210 4.54 11.34 8.91
CA ALA A 210 3.61 12.46 8.80
C ALA A 210 2.22 12.05 8.30
N LYS A 211 2.12 11.14 7.30
CA LYS A 211 0.85 10.58 6.84
C LYS A 211 0.10 9.89 7.97
N ILE A 212 0.79 9.13 8.82
CA ILE A 212 0.20 8.41 9.95
C ILE A 212 -0.35 9.42 10.97
N GLU A 213 0.44 10.41 11.35
CA GLU A 213 0.04 11.44 12.33
C GLU A 213 -1.12 12.30 11.81
N LEU A 214 -1.07 12.71 10.55
CA LEU A 214 -2.13 13.50 9.88
C LEU A 214 -3.44 12.72 9.65
N ALA A 215 -3.46 11.41 9.89
CA ALA A 215 -4.72 10.64 9.90
C ALA A 215 -5.65 11.06 11.07
N SER A 216 -5.09 11.65 12.13
CA SER A 216 -5.85 12.06 13.34
C SER A 216 -5.59 13.51 13.77
N ALA A 217 -4.55 14.17 13.24
CA ALA A 217 -4.19 15.55 13.54
C ALA A 217 -4.40 16.47 12.32
N ALA A 218 -4.71 17.74 12.60
CA ALA A 218 -4.86 18.75 11.55
C ALA A 218 -3.50 19.17 10.95
N GLU A 219 -2.45 19.11 11.76
CA GLU A 219 -1.07 19.48 11.40
C GLU A 219 -0.06 18.59 12.11
N HIS A 220 1.11 18.44 11.50
CA HIS A 220 2.23 17.70 12.06
C HIS A 220 3.55 18.34 11.63
N GLN A 221 4.46 18.54 12.59
CA GLN A 221 5.80 19.07 12.32
C GLN A 221 6.78 17.92 12.03
N VAL A 222 7.39 17.95 10.85
CA VAL A 222 8.38 16.97 10.39
C VAL A 222 9.78 17.54 10.58
N SER A 223 10.62 16.87 11.37
CA SER A 223 12.02 17.22 11.51
C SER A 223 12.86 16.62 10.38
N LEU A 224 13.59 17.43 9.66
CA LEU A 224 14.52 17.03 8.62
C LEU A 224 15.98 17.30 9.02
N ALA A 225 16.30 17.15 10.30
CA ALA A 225 17.60 17.49 10.90
C ALA A 225 18.79 16.73 10.29
N ARG A 226 18.57 15.59 9.60
CA ARG A 226 19.64 14.91 8.85
C ARG A 226 20.03 15.61 7.54
N LEU A 227 19.17 16.49 7.03
CA LEU A 227 19.46 17.32 5.86
C LEU A 227 20.07 18.66 6.26
N ASP A 228 19.53 19.27 7.31
CA ASP A 228 19.99 20.53 7.89
C ASP A 228 19.53 20.57 9.36
N ALA A 229 20.42 20.82 10.29
CA ALA A 229 20.20 20.64 11.74
C ALA A 229 18.95 21.34 12.29
N ASN A 230 18.57 22.47 11.71
CA ASN A 230 17.43 23.27 12.14
C ASN A 230 16.23 23.18 11.21
N LEU A 231 16.24 22.25 10.22
CA LEU A 231 15.17 22.14 9.26
C LEU A 231 13.99 21.37 9.85
N ALA A 232 12.84 22.04 9.94
CA ALA A 232 11.56 21.45 10.22
C ALA A 232 10.51 21.97 9.22
N MET A 233 9.51 21.14 8.93
CA MET A 233 8.42 21.45 8.00
C MET A 233 7.08 21.18 8.69
N ASP A 234 6.18 22.13 8.64
CA ASP A 234 4.81 21.94 9.11
C ASP A 234 3.96 21.43 7.94
N LEU A 235 3.42 20.23 8.07
CA LEU A 235 2.50 19.63 7.11
C LEU A 235 1.08 19.64 7.69
N THR A 236 0.10 19.86 6.83
CA THR A 236 -1.32 19.86 7.20
C THR A 236 -2.07 18.70 6.57
N ALA A 237 -3.24 18.37 7.10
CA ALA A 237 -4.16 17.42 6.49
C ALA A 237 -4.55 17.82 5.05
N ASP A 238 -4.62 19.12 4.76
CA ASP A 238 -4.86 19.64 3.41
C ASP A 238 -3.67 19.36 2.49
N THR A 239 -2.44 19.57 2.96
CA THR A 239 -1.22 19.22 2.22
C THR A 239 -1.22 17.73 1.86
N LEU A 240 -1.54 16.86 2.81
CA LEU A 240 -1.65 15.43 2.57
C LEU A 240 -2.74 15.11 1.53
N SER A 241 -3.95 15.65 1.71
CA SER A 241 -5.09 15.40 0.83
C SER A 241 -4.81 15.84 -0.61
N GLN A 242 -4.14 16.97 -0.81
CA GLN A 242 -3.72 17.45 -2.13
C GLN A 242 -2.63 16.56 -2.71
N ALA A 243 -1.64 16.16 -1.91
CA ALA A 243 -0.54 15.32 -2.37
C ALA A 243 -1.02 13.96 -2.89
N ILE A 244 -1.97 13.31 -2.20
CA ILE A 244 -2.45 11.96 -2.51
C ILE A 244 -3.77 11.93 -3.30
N TYR A 245 -4.20 13.06 -3.85
CA TYR A 245 -5.47 13.18 -4.58
C TYR A 245 -5.62 12.17 -5.73
N VAL A 246 -4.54 11.92 -6.47
CA VAL A 246 -4.54 10.97 -7.60
C VAL A 246 -4.72 9.54 -7.10
N GLU A 247 -4.06 9.18 -6.02
CA GLU A 247 -4.13 7.87 -5.37
C GLU A 247 -5.55 7.63 -4.83
N LEU A 248 -6.15 8.62 -4.15
CA LEU A 248 -7.52 8.55 -3.66
C LEU A 248 -8.54 8.39 -4.80
N ASN A 249 -8.36 9.11 -5.92
CA ASN A 249 -9.20 8.92 -7.11
C ASN A 249 -9.02 7.53 -7.73
N GLY A 250 -7.79 6.98 -7.69
CA GLY A 250 -7.53 5.61 -8.10
C GLY A 250 -8.31 4.59 -7.25
N ILE A 251 -8.33 4.75 -5.93
CA ILE A 251 -9.11 3.92 -5.00
C ILE A 251 -10.62 4.06 -5.30
N ARG A 252 -11.11 5.29 -5.49
CA ARG A 252 -12.52 5.53 -5.86
C ARG A 252 -12.91 4.75 -7.11
N LYS A 253 -12.07 4.81 -8.13
CA LYS A 253 -12.31 4.08 -9.38
C LYS A 253 -12.33 2.56 -9.15
N LEU A 254 -11.41 2.01 -8.36
CA LEU A 254 -11.41 0.58 -8.03
C LEU A 254 -12.71 0.13 -7.36
N VAL A 255 -13.25 0.94 -6.42
CA VAL A 255 -14.55 0.66 -5.81
C VAL A 255 -15.65 0.62 -6.87
N GLN A 256 -15.70 1.61 -7.76
CA GLN A 256 -16.68 1.65 -8.84
C GLN A 256 -16.56 0.47 -9.80
N ASP A 257 -15.34 0.12 -10.21
CA ASP A 257 -15.07 -1.00 -11.12
C ASP A 257 -15.47 -2.34 -10.47
N CYS A 258 -15.19 -2.53 -9.18
CA CYS A 258 -15.60 -3.71 -8.41
C CYS A 258 -17.14 -3.84 -8.34
N LEU A 259 -17.84 -2.76 -8.00
CA LEU A 259 -19.30 -2.75 -7.92
C LEU A 259 -19.95 -3.00 -9.29
N GLN A 260 -19.38 -2.44 -10.35
CA GLN A 260 -19.85 -2.67 -11.71
C GLN A 260 -19.69 -4.13 -12.12
N SER A 261 -18.55 -4.76 -11.80
CA SER A 261 -18.30 -6.17 -12.11
C SER A 261 -19.22 -7.09 -11.30
N ALA A 262 -19.51 -6.73 -10.06
CA ALA A 262 -20.39 -7.51 -9.16
C ALA A 262 -21.88 -7.39 -9.50
N GLY A 263 -22.30 -6.32 -10.16
CA GLY A 263 -23.70 -6.04 -10.48
C GLY A 263 -24.63 -5.90 -9.26
N SER A 264 -24.07 -5.67 -8.07
CA SER A 264 -24.84 -5.55 -6.82
C SER A 264 -24.17 -4.61 -5.81
N ALA A 265 -24.99 -3.98 -4.97
CA ALA A 265 -24.50 -3.12 -3.89
C ALA A 265 -24.08 -3.95 -2.65
N PRO A 266 -23.12 -3.46 -1.86
CA PRO A 266 -22.76 -4.04 -0.57
C PRO A 266 -23.73 -3.61 0.53
N ASP A 267 -23.90 -4.50 1.52
CA ASP A 267 -24.61 -4.20 2.77
C ASP A 267 -23.67 -3.55 3.80
N GLN A 268 -22.36 -3.80 3.68
CA GLN A 268 -21.32 -3.37 4.61
C GLN A 268 -20.00 -3.14 3.87
N ILE A 269 -19.21 -2.15 4.33
CA ILE A 269 -17.80 -2.00 3.94
C ILE A 269 -16.92 -2.51 5.08
N PHE A 270 -16.00 -3.41 4.77
CA PHE A 270 -14.95 -3.89 5.67
C PHE A 270 -13.60 -3.32 5.23
N LEU A 271 -13.06 -2.37 6.01
CA LEU A 271 -11.86 -1.62 5.69
C LEU A 271 -10.66 -2.20 6.43
N THR A 272 -9.65 -2.66 5.71
CA THR A 272 -8.42 -3.28 6.24
C THR A 272 -7.18 -2.79 5.49
N GLY A 273 -6.00 -3.27 5.90
CA GLY A 273 -4.71 -2.85 5.37
C GLY A 273 -4.14 -1.62 6.05
N GLY A 274 -2.81 -1.54 6.13
CA GLY A 274 -2.10 -0.49 6.88
C GLY A 274 -2.38 0.93 6.40
N ALA A 275 -2.51 1.13 5.08
CA ALA A 275 -2.75 2.42 4.48
C ALA A 275 -4.23 2.85 4.47
N SER A 276 -5.16 1.97 4.84
CA SER A 276 -6.60 2.28 4.93
C SER A 276 -6.95 3.39 5.93
N ALA A 277 -6.02 3.69 6.84
CA ALA A 277 -6.16 4.77 7.81
C ALA A 277 -5.82 6.15 7.26
N ALA A 278 -5.23 6.24 6.06
CA ALA A 278 -4.84 7.52 5.49
C ALA A 278 -6.04 8.47 5.36
N ALA A 279 -5.78 9.75 5.62
CA ALA A 279 -6.80 10.78 5.51
C ALA A 279 -7.42 10.77 4.10
N GLY A 280 -8.74 10.92 4.02
CA GLY A 280 -9.48 10.94 2.76
C GLY A 280 -9.98 9.58 2.27
N VAL A 281 -9.43 8.44 2.70
CA VAL A 281 -9.90 7.10 2.26
C VAL A 281 -11.38 6.89 2.60
N VAL A 282 -11.76 7.14 3.84
CA VAL A 282 -13.16 7.02 4.27
C VAL A 282 -14.07 7.97 3.47
N GLY A 283 -13.62 9.22 3.25
CA GLY A 283 -14.38 10.19 2.46
C GLY A 283 -14.61 9.72 1.02
N VAL A 284 -13.62 9.10 0.41
CA VAL A 284 -13.77 8.52 -0.95
C VAL A 284 -14.78 7.38 -0.97
N LEU A 285 -14.76 6.50 0.04
CA LEU A 285 -15.74 5.42 0.15
C LEU A 285 -17.16 5.95 0.33
N GLN A 286 -17.34 6.96 1.18
CA GLN A 286 -18.63 7.61 1.42
C GLN A 286 -19.15 8.40 0.22
N GLN A 287 -18.29 8.91 -0.66
CA GLN A 287 -18.71 9.52 -1.93
C GLN A 287 -19.32 8.51 -2.90
N VAL A 288 -18.86 7.26 -2.90
CA VAL A 288 -19.39 6.19 -3.78
C VAL A 288 -20.57 5.47 -3.12
N LEU A 289 -20.52 5.27 -1.82
CA LEU A 289 -21.45 4.47 -1.02
C LEU A 289 -21.84 5.25 0.25
N PRO A 290 -22.66 6.33 0.13
CA PRO A 290 -22.92 7.25 1.24
C PRO A 290 -23.64 6.59 2.41
N ASP A 291 -24.53 5.65 2.15
CA ASP A 291 -25.39 5.02 3.16
C ASP A 291 -24.86 3.67 3.66
N THR A 292 -23.75 3.19 3.11
CA THR A 292 -23.19 1.89 3.50
C THR A 292 -22.30 2.02 4.73
N PRO A 293 -22.60 1.30 5.83
CA PRO A 293 -21.79 1.34 7.03
C PRO A 293 -20.35 0.90 6.79
N ILE A 294 -19.39 1.53 7.48
CA ILE A 294 -17.96 1.18 7.40
C ILE A 294 -17.54 0.54 8.72
N MET A 295 -17.08 -0.69 8.65
CA MET A 295 -16.40 -1.38 9.75
C MET A 295 -14.90 -1.41 9.49
N ARG A 296 -14.10 -1.20 10.53
CA ARG A 296 -12.65 -1.31 10.46
C ARG A 296 -12.21 -2.65 11.01
N GLY A 297 -11.47 -3.42 10.20
CA GLY A 297 -10.79 -4.64 10.61
C GLY A 297 -9.44 -4.35 11.29
N ASP A 298 -8.78 -5.41 11.73
CA ASP A 298 -7.39 -5.35 12.17
C ASP A 298 -6.50 -5.04 10.96
N ARG A 299 -5.82 -3.91 10.99
CA ARG A 299 -5.04 -3.37 9.86
C ARG A 299 -3.92 -4.29 9.37
N PHE A 300 -3.37 -5.11 10.27
CA PHE A 300 -2.19 -5.93 9.98
C PHE A 300 -2.44 -7.43 10.17
N GLY A 301 -3.48 -7.82 10.89
CA GLY A 301 -3.72 -9.19 11.33
C GLY A 301 -4.93 -9.88 10.70
N SER A 302 -5.84 -9.16 10.04
CA SER A 302 -7.10 -9.75 9.53
C SER A 302 -6.87 -10.94 8.61
N VAL A 303 -6.02 -10.79 7.59
CA VAL A 303 -5.69 -11.87 6.65
C VAL A 303 -5.05 -13.06 7.37
N GLY A 304 -4.03 -12.81 8.20
CA GLY A 304 -3.31 -13.86 8.93
C GLY A 304 -4.23 -14.65 9.88
N LYS A 305 -5.08 -13.98 10.64
CA LYS A 305 -6.07 -14.60 11.53
C LYS A 305 -7.08 -15.44 10.73
N GLY A 306 -7.57 -14.90 9.62
CA GLY A 306 -8.48 -15.63 8.74
C GLY A 306 -7.84 -16.87 8.12
N LEU A 307 -6.60 -16.79 7.64
CA LEU A 307 -5.86 -17.95 7.14
C LEU A 307 -5.67 -19.02 8.21
N CYS A 308 -5.36 -18.64 9.45
CA CYS A 308 -5.30 -19.56 10.59
C CYS A 308 -6.66 -20.24 10.85
N SER A 309 -7.76 -19.47 10.73
CA SER A 309 -9.11 -20.02 10.88
C SER A 309 -9.44 -21.03 9.79
N ILE A 310 -9.08 -20.75 8.53
CA ILE A 310 -9.23 -21.69 7.40
C ILE A 310 -8.37 -22.94 7.63
N ALA A 311 -7.12 -22.77 8.05
CA ALA A 311 -6.22 -23.88 8.33
C ALA A 311 -6.79 -24.82 9.41
N ASN A 312 -7.33 -24.26 10.50
CA ASN A 312 -7.96 -25.04 11.56
C ASN A 312 -9.20 -25.82 11.06
N GLN A 313 -9.94 -25.29 10.09
CA GLN A 313 -11.10 -26.00 9.51
C GLN A 313 -10.69 -27.12 8.55
N LEU A 314 -9.60 -26.96 7.82
CA LEU A 314 -9.13 -27.93 6.84
C LEU A 314 -8.33 -29.09 7.45
N TYR A 315 -7.66 -28.85 8.56
CA TYR A 315 -6.68 -29.78 9.12
C TYR A 315 -7.01 -30.24 10.56
N GLN A 316 -8.24 -30.02 11.00
CA GLN A 316 -8.80 -30.71 12.17
C GLN A 316 -9.29 -32.09 11.71
#